data_9443e6b9c20f2dc37a422f926c6a20bb
#
_entry.id   9443e6b9c20f2dc37a422f926c6a20bb
#
_cell.length_a   1.000
_cell.length_b   1.000
_cell.length_c   1.000
_cell.angle_alpha   90.00
_cell.angle_beta   90.00
_cell.angle_gamma   90.00
#
_symmetry.space_group_name_H-M   'P 1'
#
loop_
_entity.id
_entity.type
_entity.pdbx_description
1 polymer ?
#
loop_
_entity_poly.entity_id
_entity_poly.type
_entity_poly.pdbx_seq_one_letter_code
_entity_poly.pdbx_strand_id
1 'polypeptide(L)'
;MVGTSFAVLLAFVILAGFQTYSGARAAAGSEATAVLDMARTAALFPGAQRDQLRGDLICYGRAVVREEWPAMRRGNGSPLVDRWIAAYRALFGRLDVHTTREQLALGELLSLAATRTAGRQQRLDDDTPTIPTPLWLALIFGGSVAVALQISVVDPRERFSVLGPMIAGVAGVVAAGLLVVYFLDHPYQSHTGGIQPSAMRQTLTTVQNLDPGLRPACSPSGLPV
;
A
#
# COMPACT_ATOMS: atom_id res chain seq x y z
N MET A 1 -29.90 -5.39 -23.39
CA MET A 1 -29.36 -4.02 -23.17
C MET A 1 -28.95 -3.74 -21.73
N VAL A 2 -29.78 -4.01 -20.67
CA VAL A 2 -29.39 -3.73 -19.28
C VAL A 2 -28.11 -4.48 -18.85
N GLY A 3 -27.99 -5.76 -19.20
CA GLY A 3 -26.82 -6.57 -18.85
C GLY A 3 -25.52 -6.04 -19.47
N THR A 4 -25.57 -5.54 -20.70
CA THR A 4 -24.40 -4.93 -21.36
C THR A 4 -24.00 -3.62 -20.72
N SER A 5 -24.96 -2.77 -20.34
CA SER A 5 -24.68 -1.52 -19.63
C SER A 5 -24.07 -1.79 -18.26
N PHE A 6 -24.58 -2.79 -17.51
CA PHE A 6 -24.00 -3.22 -16.23
C PHE A 6 -22.56 -3.75 -16.40
N ALA A 7 -22.33 -4.60 -17.41
CA ALA A 7 -21.01 -5.16 -17.68
C ALA A 7 -19.97 -4.06 -18.00
N VAL A 8 -20.35 -3.04 -18.78
CA VAL A 8 -19.50 -1.90 -19.06
C VAL A 8 -19.19 -1.09 -17.81
N LEU A 9 -20.21 -0.79 -16.98
CA LEU A 9 -20.01 -0.09 -15.70
C LEU A 9 -19.07 -0.85 -14.79
N LEU A 10 -19.31 -2.16 -14.64
CA LEU A 10 -18.47 -3.03 -13.81
C LEU A 10 -17.00 -3.05 -14.31
N ALA A 11 -16.81 -3.13 -15.62
CA ALA A 11 -15.47 -3.10 -16.22
C ALA A 11 -14.72 -1.77 -15.92
N PHE A 12 -15.40 -0.64 -16.01
CA PHE A 12 -14.81 0.66 -15.63
C PHE A 12 -14.45 0.73 -14.15
N VAL A 13 -15.29 0.21 -13.26
CA VAL A 13 -15.02 0.20 -11.83
C VAL A 13 -13.85 -0.71 -11.48
N ILE A 14 -13.76 -1.89 -12.12
CA ILE A 14 -12.62 -2.80 -11.97
C ILE A 14 -11.33 -2.11 -12.45
N LEU A 15 -11.37 -1.43 -13.60
CA LEU A 15 -10.21 -0.70 -14.13
C LEU A 15 -9.75 0.41 -13.18
N ALA A 16 -10.68 1.22 -12.67
CA ALA A 16 -10.37 2.27 -11.70
C ALA A 16 -9.79 1.68 -10.40
N GLY A 17 -10.40 0.64 -9.84
CA GLY A 17 -9.88 -0.06 -8.66
C GLY A 17 -8.50 -0.67 -8.89
N PHE A 18 -8.23 -1.23 -10.07
CA PHE A 18 -6.90 -1.73 -10.41
C PHE A 18 -5.84 -0.61 -10.46
N GLN A 19 -6.21 0.57 -10.96
CA GLN A 19 -5.31 1.73 -10.96
C GLN A 19 -4.96 2.15 -9.53
N THR A 20 -5.95 2.23 -8.63
CA THR A 20 -5.73 2.51 -7.21
C THR A 20 -4.84 1.45 -6.55
N TYR A 21 -5.14 0.17 -6.76
CA TYR A 21 -4.32 -0.93 -6.24
C TYR A 21 -2.86 -0.85 -6.74
N SER A 22 -2.67 -0.56 -8.04
CA SER A 22 -1.34 -0.41 -8.63
C SER A 22 -0.59 0.80 -8.07
N GLY A 23 -1.29 1.93 -7.85
CA GLY A 23 -0.77 3.13 -7.20
C GLY A 23 -0.33 2.85 -5.77
N ALA A 24 -1.18 2.19 -4.97
CA ALA A 24 -0.89 1.79 -3.60
C ALA A 24 0.37 0.92 -3.49
N ARG A 25 0.51 -0.05 -4.42
CA ARG A 25 1.71 -0.90 -4.50
C ARG A 25 2.95 -0.10 -4.88
N ALA A 26 2.83 0.82 -5.83
CA ALA A 26 3.93 1.69 -6.25
C ALA A 26 4.36 2.63 -5.11
N ALA A 27 3.42 3.19 -4.35
CA ALA A 27 3.69 4.04 -3.19
C ALA A 27 4.49 3.31 -2.10
N ALA A 28 4.08 2.09 -1.76
CA ALA A 28 4.82 1.25 -0.81
C ALA A 28 6.25 0.90 -1.32
N GLY A 29 6.41 0.69 -2.62
CA GLY A 29 7.71 0.47 -3.25
C GLY A 29 8.58 1.72 -3.23
N SER A 30 8.03 2.87 -3.59
CA SER A 30 8.72 4.17 -3.60
C SER A 30 9.22 4.56 -2.21
N GLU A 31 8.40 4.41 -1.18
CA GLU A 31 8.78 4.62 0.21
C GLU A 31 9.99 3.75 0.61
N ALA A 32 9.93 2.45 0.30
CA ALA A 32 10.98 1.49 0.63
C ALA A 32 12.30 1.79 -0.12
N THR A 33 12.20 2.15 -1.39
CA THR A 33 13.37 2.53 -2.22
C THR A 33 14.02 3.80 -1.69
N ALA A 34 13.23 4.82 -1.36
CA ALA A 34 13.75 6.06 -0.79
C ALA A 34 14.50 5.81 0.53
N VAL A 35 14.00 4.93 1.41
CA VAL A 35 14.70 4.52 2.64
C VAL A 35 16.03 3.84 2.34
N LEU A 36 16.09 2.96 1.34
CA LEU A 36 17.33 2.30 0.92
C LEU A 36 18.35 3.32 0.40
N ASP A 37 17.91 4.24 -0.45
CA ASP A 37 18.81 5.22 -1.06
C ASP A 37 19.29 6.26 -0.03
N MET A 38 18.45 6.64 0.94
CA MET A 38 18.90 7.42 2.11
C MET A 38 19.98 6.68 2.90
N ALA A 39 19.84 5.37 3.14
CA ALA A 39 20.84 4.58 3.86
C ALA A 39 22.15 4.42 3.07
N ARG A 40 22.09 4.41 1.74
CA ARG A 40 23.27 4.44 0.85
C ARG A 40 23.94 5.80 0.86
N THR A 41 23.17 6.88 0.73
CA THR A 41 23.66 8.26 0.77
C THR A 41 24.31 8.58 2.12
N ALA A 42 23.83 7.98 3.22
CA ALA A 42 24.45 8.09 4.53
C ALA A 42 25.94 7.67 4.54
N ALA A 43 26.38 6.80 3.62
CA ALA A 43 27.79 6.42 3.48
C ALA A 43 28.72 7.59 3.11
N LEU A 44 28.18 8.71 2.67
CA LEU A 44 28.94 9.91 2.33
C LEU A 44 29.30 10.76 3.55
N PHE A 45 28.75 10.46 4.73
CA PHE A 45 29.01 11.13 5.99
C PHE A 45 30.03 10.37 6.87
N PRO A 46 30.68 11.05 7.84
CA PRO A 46 31.58 10.42 8.80
C PRO A 46 30.92 9.30 9.61
N GLY A 47 31.71 8.36 10.13
CA GLY A 47 31.26 7.12 10.73
C GLY A 47 30.09 7.25 11.71
N ALA A 48 30.21 8.13 12.74
CA ALA A 48 29.18 8.30 13.75
C ALA A 48 27.86 8.83 13.18
N GLN A 49 27.91 9.80 12.26
CA GLN A 49 26.74 10.37 11.61
C GLN A 49 26.09 9.36 10.66
N ARG A 50 26.88 8.63 9.89
CA ARG A 50 26.43 7.53 9.03
C ARG A 50 25.70 6.48 9.83
N ASP A 51 26.29 6.05 10.94
CA ASP A 51 25.75 4.96 11.76
C ASP A 51 24.44 5.37 12.42
N GLN A 52 24.34 6.62 12.88
CA GLN A 52 23.10 7.16 13.42
C GLN A 52 22.00 7.26 12.34
N LEU A 53 22.32 7.81 11.16
CA LEU A 53 21.38 7.89 10.03
C LEU A 53 20.84 6.52 9.65
N ARG A 54 21.72 5.55 9.45
CA ARG A 54 21.32 4.16 9.13
C ARG A 54 20.51 3.53 10.24
N GLY A 55 20.90 3.73 11.51
CA GLY A 55 20.20 3.24 12.68
C GLY A 55 18.75 3.74 12.72
N ASP A 56 18.54 5.04 12.58
CA ASP A 56 17.21 5.66 12.58
C ASP A 56 16.34 5.17 11.39
N LEU A 57 16.94 4.97 10.21
CA LEU A 57 16.24 4.43 9.05
C LEU A 57 15.84 2.96 9.23
N ILE A 58 16.68 2.14 9.87
CA ILE A 58 16.33 0.77 10.24
C ILE A 58 15.17 0.77 11.24
N CYS A 59 15.20 1.64 12.24
CA CYS A 59 14.15 1.75 13.25
C CYS A 59 12.82 2.22 12.62
N TYR A 60 12.88 3.20 11.72
CA TYR A 60 11.74 3.61 10.91
C TYR A 60 11.13 2.44 10.13
N GLY A 61 11.94 1.72 9.37
CA GLY A 61 11.45 0.60 8.56
C GLY A 61 10.88 -0.54 9.39
N ARG A 62 11.46 -0.84 10.56
CA ARG A 62 10.92 -1.82 11.53
C ARG A 62 9.56 -1.37 12.04
N ALA A 63 9.42 -0.10 12.43
CA ALA A 63 8.16 0.47 12.90
C ALA A 63 7.09 0.44 11.80
N VAL A 64 7.44 0.74 10.55
CA VAL A 64 6.53 0.62 9.39
C VAL A 64 6.01 -0.81 9.26
N VAL A 65 6.90 -1.81 9.26
CA VAL A 65 6.52 -3.21 9.04
C VAL A 65 5.70 -3.78 10.19
N ARG A 66 6.05 -3.44 11.44
CA ARG A 66 5.49 -4.09 12.63
C ARG A 66 4.33 -3.36 13.27
N GLU A 67 4.31 -2.03 13.17
CA GLU A 67 3.31 -1.20 13.85
C GLU A 67 2.37 -0.51 12.85
N GLU A 68 2.90 0.16 11.82
CA GLU A 68 2.06 0.92 10.91
C GLU A 68 1.25 0.04 9.98
N TRP A 69 1.84 -1.04 9.42
CA TRP A 69 1.10 -1.95 8.56
C TRP A 69 -0.13 -2.59 9.24
N PRO A 70 -0.05 -3.09 10.49
CA PRO A 70 -1.24 -3.52 11.22
C PRO A 70 -2.19 -2.38 11.60
N ALA A 71 -1.67 -1.16 11.84
CA ALA A 71 -2.51 0.00 12.18
C ALA A 71 -3.33 0.47 10.97
N MET A 72 -2.77 0.45 9.77
CA MET A 72 -3.46 0.76 8.51
C MET A 72 -4.71 -0.08 8.31
N ARG A 73 -4.67 -1.38 8.63
CA ARG A 73 -5.88 -2.23 8.57
C ARG A 73 -7.04 -1.73 9.44
N ARG A 74 -6.79 -0.77 10.32
CA ARG A 74 -7.78 -0.10 11.17
C ARG A 74 -7.99 1.36 10.77
N GLY A 75 -7.48 1.77 9.61
CA GLY A 75 -7.58 3.13 9.08
C GLY A 75 -6.72 4.16 9.84
N ASN A 76 -5.61 3.73 10.46
CA ASN A 76 -4.76 4.62 11.24
C ASN A 76 -3.28 4.51 10.84
N GLY A 77 -2.57 5.65 10.87
CA GLY A 77 -1.10 5.67 10.87
C GLY A 77 -0.53 5.28 12.25
N SER A 78 0.80 5.15 12.34
CA SER A 78 1.49 4.80 13.58
C SER A 78 2.25 5.98 14.17
N PRO A 79 1.94 6.39 15.42
CA PRO A 79 2.71 7.42 16.14
C PRO A 79 4.19 7.06 16.33
N LEU A 80 4.50 5.76 16.37
CA LEU A 80 5.89 5.29 16.45
C LEU A 80 6.67 5.63 15.18
N VAL A 81 6.04 5.47 14.01
CA VAL A 81 6.64 5.87 12.73
C VAL A 81 6.86 7.38 12.68
N ASP A 82 5.89 8.18 13.17
CA ASP A 82 6.03 9.64 13.24
C ASP A 82 7.19 10.06 14.14
N ARG A 83 7.41 9.35 15.26
CA ARG A 83 8.57 9.57 16.14
C ARG A 83 9.89 9.37 15.40
N TRP A 84 10.03 8.29 14.63
CA TRP A 84 11.26 8.04 13.86
C TRP A 84 11.46 9.06 12.73
N ILE A 85 10.38 9.53 12.11
CA ILE A 85 10.43 10.62 11.15
C ILE A 85 10.96 11.89 11.81
N ALA A 86 10.49 12.23 12.99
CA ALA A 86 10.95 13.39 13.74
C ALA A 86 12.42 13.24 14.14
N ALA A 87 12.85 12.03 14.56
CA ALA A 87 14.22 11.75 14.98
C ALA A 87 15.23 12.00 13.86
N TYR A 88 15.07 11.38 12.69
CA TYR A 88 16.02 11.59 11.60
C TYR A 88 15.92 12.98 10.96
N ARG A 89 14.75 13.64 10.97
CA ARG A 89 14.65 15.06 10.56
C ARG A 89 15.45 15.97 11.48
N ALA A 90 15.35 15.75 12.80
CA ALA A 90 16.15 16.47 13.77
C ALA A 90 17.65 16.21 13.58
N LEU A 91 18.02 14.99 13.16
CA LEU A 91 19.39 14.63 12.84
C LEU A 91 19.92 15.41 11.63
N PHE A 92 19.12 15.57 10.56
CA PHE A 92 19.53 16.37 9.39
C PHE A 92 19.94 17.80 9.75
N GLY A 93 19.23 18.44 10.71
CA GLY A 93 19.57 19.78 11.20
C GLY A 93 20.82 19.83 12.07
N ARG A 94 21.40 18.69 12.46
CA ARG A 94 22.57 18.58 13.32
C ARG A 94 23.76 17.92 12.64
N LEU A 95 23.62 17.56 11.34
CA LEU A 95 24.74 17.01 10.59
C LEU A 95 25.83 18.06 10.42
N ASP A 96 27.04 17.73 10.81
CA ASP A 96 28.21 18.53 10.52
C ASP A 96 28.59 18.35 9.05
N VAL A 97 28.53 19.43 8.30
CA VAL A 97 28.75 19.46 6.85
C VAL A 97 29.94 20.38 6.56
N HIS A 98 31.08 19.79 6.26
CA HIS A 98 32.32 20.53 6.06
C HIS A 98 32.81 20.52 4.62
N THR A 99 32.36 19.57 3.82
CA THR A 99 32.81 19.37 2.44
C THR A 99 31.68 19.56 1.44
N THR A 100 32.02 19.95 0.20
CA THR A 100 31.04 20.00 -0.90
C THR A 100 30.33 18.66 -1.12
N ARG A 101 31.02 17.54 -0.91
CA ARG A 101 30.49 16.21 -1.01
C ARG A 101 29.36 15.98 0.03
N GLU A 102 29.58 16.36 1.26
CA GLU A 102 28.59 16.25 2.35
C GLU A 102 27.40 17.20 2.13
N GLN A 103 27.65 18.40 1.57
CA GLN A 103 26.57 19.34 1.19
C GLN A 103 25.66 18.73 0.13
N LEU A 104 26.22 18.14 -0.91
CA LEU A 104 25.45 17.45 -1.95
C LEU A 104 24.71 16.24 -1.38
N ALA A 105 25.35 15.47 -0.50
CA ALA A 105 24.74 14.33 0.16
C ALA A 105 23.56 14.74 1.06
N LEU A 106 23.65 15.86 1.78
CA LEU A 106 22.54 16.40 2.57
C LEU A 106 21.38 16.84 1.67
N GLY A 107 21.67 17.51 0.55
CA GLY A 107 20.65 17.87 -0.43
C GLY A 107 19.89 16.65 -0.96
N GLU A 108 20.63 15.58 -1.28
CA GLU A 108 20.05 14.31 -1.72
C GLU A 108 19.22 13.65 -0.61
N LEU A 109 19.69 13.61 0.64
CA LEU A 109 18.92 13.09 1.77
C LEU A 109 17.61 13.83 1.96
N LEU A 110 17.57 15.15 1.81
CA LEU A 110 16.34 15.94 1.91
C LEU A 110 15.37 15.62 0.77
N SER A 111 15.88 15.45 -0.46
CA SER A 111 15.07 15.03 -1.61
C SER A 111 14.46 13.64 -1.41
N LEU A 112 15.28 12.68 -1.00
CA LEU A 112 14.84 11.30 -0.72
C LEU A 112 13.86 11.25 0.46
N ALA A 113 14.04 12.09 1.49
CA ALA A 113 13.10 12.21 2.60
C ALA A 113 11.74 12.77 2.14
N ALA A 114 11.71 13.67 1.17
CA ALA A 114 10.47 14.14 0.54
C ALA A 114 9.79 13.01 -0.23
N THR A 115 10.54 12.25 -1.05
CA THR A 115 10.03 11.08 -1.78
C THR A 115 9.47 10.02 -0.85
N ARG A 116 10.19 9.69 0.24
CA ARG A 116 9.72 8.78 1.28
C ARG A 116 8.43 9.30 1.94
N THR A 117 8.33 10.62 2.20
CA THR A 117 7.12 11.22 2.78
C THR A 117 5.93 11.10 1.83
N ALA A 118 6.12 11.41 0.55
CA ALA A 118 5.07 11.28 -0.46
C ALA A 118 4.59 9.83 -0.60
N GLY A 119 5.51 8.86 -0.67
CA GLY A 119 5.16 7.45 -0.73
C GLY A 119 4.37 6.96 0.49
N ARG A 120 4.77 7.39 1.71
CA ARG A 120 4.01 7.07 2.93
C ARG A 120 2.62 7.70 2.93
N GLN A 121 2.50 8.97 2.60
CA GLN A 121 1.20 9.67 2.55
C GLN A 121 0.26 8.98 1.57
N GLN A 122 0.71 8.74 0.35
CA GLN A 122 -0.09 8.03 -0.65
C GLN A 122 -0.50 6.63 -0.15
N ARG A 123 0.41 5.89 0.50
CA ARG A 123 0.08 4.58 1.09
C ARG A 123 -1.00 4.67 2.17
N LEU A 124 -0.97 5.70 3.02
CA LEU A 124 -1.98 5.93 4.05
C LEU A 124 -3.31 6.40 3.46
N ASP A 125 -3.27 7.22 2.41
CA ASP A 125 -4.47 7.70 1.71
C ASP A 125 -5.15 6.56 0.95
N ASP A 126 -4.37 5.70 0.28
CA ASP A 126 -4.87 4.54 -0.46
C ASP A 126 -5.39 3.40 0.45
N ASP A 127 -5.19 3.47 1.78
CA ASP A 127 -5.77 2.53 2.76
C ASP A 127 -7.26 2.80 3.00
N THR A 128 -7.75 4.01 2.69
CA THR A 128 -9.17 4.33 2.76
C THR A 128 -9.89 3.86 1.49
N PRO A 129 -11.10 3.23 1.62
CA PRO A 129 -11.87 2.84 0.46
C PRO A 129 -12.12 4.02 -0.47
N THR A 130 -11.75 3.86 -1.75
CA THR A 130 -11.85 4.93 -2.77
C THR A 130 -13.17 4.92 -3.50
N ILE A 131 -13.91 3.80 -3.49
CA ILE A 131 -15.17 3.66 -4.18
C ILE A 131 -16.30 4.26 -3.34
N PRO A 132 -16.97 5.34 -3.80
CA PRO A 132 -18.06 5.97 -3.05
C PRO A 132 -19.24 5.01 -2.85
N THR A 133 -19.89 5.10 -1.69
CA THR A 133 -21.08 4.30 -1.37
C THR A 133 -22.18 4.32 -2.44
N PRO A 134 -22.50 5.46 -3.11
CA PRO A 134 -23.48 5.47 -4.21
C PRO A 134 -23.10 4.56 -5.38
N LEU A 135 -21.80 4.42 -5.67
CA LEU A 135 -21.33 3.54 -6.75
C LEU A 135 -21.49 2.07 -6.36
N TRP A 136 -21.22 1.72 -5.10
CA TRP A 136 -21.51 0.39 -4.57
C TRP A 136 -22.99 0.03 -4.67
N LEU A 137 -23.89 0.98 -4.31
CA LEU A 137 -25.34 0.79 -4.45
C LEU A 137 -25.74 0.58 -5.92
N ALA A 138 -25.16 1.36 -6.85
CA ALA A 138 -25.43 1.19 -8.28
C ALA A 138 -24.95 -0.18 -8.80
N LEU A 139 -23.80 -0.67 -8.35
CA LEU A 139 -23.27 -1.98 -8.75
C LEU A 139 -24.14 -3.13 -8.22
N ILE A 140 -24.53 -3.08 -6.94
CA ILE A 140 -25.37 -4.10 -6.32
C ILE A 140 -26.76 -4.10 -6.97
N PHE A 141 -27.37 -2.93 -7.15
CA PHE A 141 -28.68 -2.79 -7.79
C PHE A 141 -28.63 -3.27 -9.25
N GLY A 142 -27.67 -2.79 -10.03
CA GLY A 142 -27.51 -3.18 -11.44
C GLY A 142 -27.27 -4.67 -11.62
N GLY A 143 -26.42 -5.26 -10.78
CA GLY A 143 -26.20 -6.71 -10.75
C GLY A 143 -27.47 -7.50 -10.40
N SER A 144 -28.22 -7.03 -9.40
CA SER A 144 -29.49 -7.65 -8.99
C SER A 144 -30.53 -7.60 -10.10
N VAL A 145 -30.66 -6.45 -10.77
CA VAL A 145 -31.57 -6.28 -11.91
C VAL A 145 -31.15 -7.17 -13.08
N ALA A 146 -29.86 -7.27 -13.38
CA ALA A 146 -29.37 -8.15 -14.44
C ALA A 146 -29.71 -9.61 -14.21
N VAL A 147 -29.57 -10.11 -12.97
CA VAL A 147 -29.95 -11.47 -12.59
C VAL A 147 -31.47 -11.65 -12.63
N ALA A 148 -32.26 -10.68 -12.11
CA ALA A 148 -33.73 -10.73 -12.11
C ALA A 148 -34.31 -10.76 -13.53
N LEU A 149 -33.77 -9.96 -14.45
CA LEU A 149 -34.16 -9.98 -15.86
C LEU A 149 -33.88 -11.32 -16.53
N GLN A 150 -32.78 -11.97 -16.19
CA GLN A 150 -32.43 -13.29 -16.70
C GLN A 150 -33.48 -14.32 -16.26
N ILE A 151 -33.95 -14.23 -15.01
CA ILE A 151 -35.01 -15.12 -14.49
C ILE A 151 -36.37 -14.84 -15.20
N SER A 152 -36.66 -13.57 -15.51
CA SER A 152 -37.94 -13.17 -16.12
C SER A 152 -38.11 -13.59 -17.58
N VAL A 153 -37.03 -13.83 -18.30
CA VAL A 153 -37.01 -14.23 -19.73
C VAL A 153 -37.13 -15.75 -19.90
N VAL A 154 -37.09 -16.47 -18.83
CA VAL A 154 -37.09 -17.94 -18.78
C VAL A 154 -38.51 -18.50 -19.03
N ASP A 155 -38.60 -19.48 -19.96
CA ASP A 155 -39.86 -20.22 -20.18
C ASP A 155 -40.13 -21.17 -18.98
N PRO A 156 -41.27 -21.02 -18.28
CA PRO A 156 -41.64 -21.91 -17.15
C PRO A 156 -41.73 -23.40 -17.52
N ARG A 157 -41.75 -23.72 -18.81
CA ARG A 157 -41.84 -25.11 -19.31
C ARG A 157 -40.47 -25.77 -19.49
N GLU A 158 -39.39 -25.02 -19.39
CA GLU A 158 -38.03 -25.59 -19.47
C GLU A 158 -37.66 -26.37 -18.21
N ARG A 159 -36.85 -27.42 -18.38
CA ARG A 159 -36.40 -28.22 -17.24
C ARG A 159 -35.43 -27.43 -16.36
N PHE A 160 -35.74 -27.42 -15.07
CA PHE A 160 -34.92 -26.75 -14.03
C PHE A 160 -33.42 -27.16 -14.09
N SER A 161 -33.11 -28.37 -14.58
CA SER A 161 -31.75 -28.87 -14.75
C SER A 161 -30.92 -28.10 -15.80
N VAL A 162 -31.53 -27.40 -16.73
CA VAL A 162 -30.84 -26.56 -17.73
C VAL A 162 -30.81 -25.11 -17.24
N LEU A 163 -31.88 -24.67 -16.65
CA LEU A 163 -32.15 -23.32 -16.21
C LEU A 163 -31.33 -22.93 -15.00
N GLY A 164 -31.25 -23.81 -14.00
CA GLY A 164 -30.51 -23.59 -12.76
C GLY A 164 -29.03 -23.24 -13.01
N PRO A 165 -28.28 -24.04 -13.78
CA PRO A 165 -26.89 -23.71 -14.10
C PRO A 165 -26.68 -22.39 -14.87
N MET A 166 -27.60 -22.02 -15.75
CA MET A 166 -27.51 -20.78 -16.51
C MET A 166 -27.69 -19.54 -15.59
N ILE A 167 -28.70 -19.55 -14.71
CA ILE A 167 -28.90 -18.46 -13.73
C ILE A 167 -27.73 -18.41 -12.75
N ALA A 168 -27.28 -19.56 -12.25
CA ALA A 168 -26.14 -19.66 -11.36
C ALA A 168 -24.85 -19.14 -12.00
N GLY A 169 -24.66 -19.39 -13.30
CA GLY A 169 -23.51 -18.85 -14.06
C GLY A 169 -23.52 -17.33 -14.10
N VAL A 170 -24.64 -16.71 -14.43
CA VAL A 170 -24.76 -15.23 -14.49
C VAL A 170 -24.59 -14.64 -13.09
N ALA A 171 -25.25 -15.18 -12.08
CA ALA A 171 -25.12 -14.72 -10.70
C ALA A 171 -23.68 -14.90 -10.18
N GLY A 172 -23.01 -16.00 -10.54
CA GLY A 172 -21.61 -16.26 -10.22
C GLY A 172 -20.66 -15.23 -10.82
N VAL A 173 -20.86 -14.85 -12.10
CA VAL A 173 -20.04 -13.83 -12.76
C VAL A 173 -20.24 -12.46 -12.09
N VAL A 174 -21.49 -12.07 -11.78
CA VAL A 174 -21.79 -10.82 -11.07
C VAL A 174 -21.13 -10.82 -9.69
N ALA A 175 -21.30 -11.90 -8.91
CA ALA A 175 -20.69 -12.02 -7.59
C ALA A 175 -19.15 -11.97 -7.64
N ALA A 176 -18.53 -12.67 -8.59
CA ALA A 176 -17.09 -12.64 -8.78
C ALA A 176 -16.60 -11.23 -9.14
N GLY A 177 -17.29 -10.51 -10.02
CA GLY A 177 -16.98 -9.12 -10.36
C GLY A 177 -17.04 -8.19 -9.15
N LEU A 178 -18.10 -8.29 -8.32
CA LEU A 178 -18.23 -7.50 -7.09
C LEU A 178 -17.15 -7.85 -6.07
N LEU A 179 -16.76 -9.13 -5.95
CA LEU A 179 -15.64 -9.55 -5.09
C LEU A 179 -14.31 -8.97 -5.56
N VAL A 180 -14.06 -8.93 -6.88
CA VAL A 180 -12.86 -8.30 -7.44
C VAL A 180 -12.84 -6.80 -7.12
N VAL A 181 -13.98 -6.10 -7.28
CA VAL A 181 -14.10 -4.68 -6.93
C VAL A 181 -13.81 -4.48 -5.44
N TYR A 182 -14.40 -5.29 -4.56
CA TYR A 182 -14.14 -5.22 -3.11
C TYR A 182 -12.67 -5.45 -2.76
N PHE A 183 -12.05 -6.44 -3.40
CA PHE A 183 -10.62 -6.72 -3.23
C PHE A 183 -9.73 -5.54 -3.63
N LEU A 184 -10.03 -4.90 -4.76
CA LEU A 184 -9.25 -3.77 -5.26
C LEU A 184 -9.47 -2.49 -4.43
N ASP A 185 -10.64 -2.33 -3.83
CA ASP A 185 -11.00 -1.20 -2.96
C ASP A 185 -10.36 -1.29 -1.56
N HIS A 186 -9.79 -2.46 -1.20
CA HIS A 186 -9.16 -2.70 0.10
C HIS A 186 -7.76 -3.29 -0.05
N PRO A 187 -6.79 -2.54 -0.62
CA PRO A 187 -5.52 -3.09 -1.07
C PRO A 187 -4.62 -3.61 0.06
N TYR A 188 -4.72 -3.06 1.28
CA TYR A 188 -3.85 -3.39 2.42
C TYR A 188 -4.44 -4.39 3.42
N GLN A 189 -5.63 -4.92 3.16
CA GLN A 189 -6.23 -5.94 4.03
C GLN A 189 -5.47 -7.28 3.97
N SER A 190 -5.66 -8.12 5.01
CA SER A 190 -4.91 -9.37 5.21
C SER A 190 -5.39 -10.56 4.37
N HIS A 191 -6.16 -10.33 3.32
CA HIS A 191 -6.59 -11.39 2.40
C HIS A 191 -5.49 -11.80 1.41
N THR A 192 -5.67 -12.95 0.77
CA THR A 192 -4.78 -13.45 -0.28
C THR A 192 -4.70 -12.42 -1.42
N GLY A 193 -3.50 -11.93 -1.71
CA GLY A 193 -3.25 -10.90 -2.74
C GLY A 193 -3.23 -9.46 -2.23
N GLY A 194 -3.54 -9.18 -0.96
CA GLY A 194 -3.35 -7.86 -0.36
C GLY A 194 -1.87 -7.44 -0.37
N ILE A 195 -1.62 -6.13 -0.47
CA ILE A 195 -0.27 -5.58 -0.49
C ILE A 195 0.39 -5.81 0.87
N GLN A 196 1.55 -6.43 0.86
CA GLN A 196 2.36 -6.74 2.04
C GLN A 196 3.57 -5.80 2.12
N PRO A 197 4.16 -5.58 3.31
CA PRO A 197 5.37 -4.75 3.46
C PRO A 197 6.65 -5.44 2.95
N SER A 198 6.56 -6.20 1.86
CA SER A 198 7.67 -6.99 1.31
C SER A 198 8.82 -6.10 0.83
N ALA A 199 8.52 -4.98 0.17
CA ALA A 199 9.52 -4.03 -0.29
C ALA A 199 10.31 -3.45 0.90
N MET A 200 9.63 -3.01 1.97
CA MET A 200 10.29 -2.48 3.15
C MET A 200 11.10 -3.55 3.90
N ARG A 201 10.61 -4.81 3.97
CA ARG A 201 11.37 -5.92 4.55
C ARG A 201 12.65 -6.19 3.77
N GLN A 202 12.57 -6.19 2.43
CA GLN A 202 13.74 -6.37 1.57
C GLN A 202 14.74 -5.21 1.75
N THR A 203 14.26 -3.98 1.81
CA THR A 203 15.09 -2.80 2.11
C THR A 203 15.80 -2.95 3.45
N LEU A 204 15.10 -3.34 4.52
CA LEU A 204 15.72 -3.58 5.84
C LEU A 204 16.85 -4.61 5.77
N THR A 205 16.61 -5.74 5.10
CA THR A 205 17.65 -6.77 4.92
C THR A 205 18.85 -6.21 4.16
N THR A 206 18.62 -5.43 3.10
CA THR A 206 19.68 -4.82 2.32
C THR A 206 20.47 -3.81 3.15
N VAL A 207 19.81 -2.92 3.90
CA VAL A 207 20.48 -1.92 4.76
C VAL A 207 21.29 -2.58 5.87
N GLN A 208 20.78 -3.66 6.48
CA GLN A 208 21.52 -4.44 7.48
C GLN A 208 22.77 -5.11 6.89
N ASN A 209 22.72 -5.54 5.63
CA ASN A 209 23.86 -6.11 4.94
C ASN A 209 24.92 -5.06 4.54
N LEU A 210 24.55 -3.78 4.42
CA LEU A 210 25.51 -2.69 4.19
C LEU A 210 26.43 -2.47 5.40
N ASP A 211 25.96 -2.79 6.61
CA ASP A 211 26.71 -2.66 7.85
C ASP A 211 26.26 -3.70 8.88
N PRO A 212 26.79 -4.94 8.81
CA PRO A 212 26.37 -6.03 9.69
C PRO A 212 26.66 -5.79 11.18
N GLY A 213 27.59 -4.88 11.48
CA GLY A 213 27.99 -4.52 12.85
C GLY A 213 27.09 -3.45 13.49
N LEU A 214 26.27 -2.78 12.70
CA LEU A 214 25.43 -1.68 13.19
C LEU A 214 24.36 -2.18 14.15
N ARG A 215 24.30 -1.58 15.34
CA ARG A 215 23.25 -1.83 16.33
C ARG A 215 22.32 -0.61 16.36
N PRO A 216 21.13 -0.69 15.75
CA PRO A 216 20.18 0.40 15.80
C PRO A 216 19.62 0.59 17.21
N ALA A 217 19.29 1.84 17.58
CA ALA A 217 18.75 2.20 18.90
C ALA A 217 17.26 1.83 19.04
N CYS A 218 16.87 0.67 18.52
CA CYS A 218 15.50 0.16 18.61
C CYS A 218 15.45 -1.37 18.62
N SER A 219 14.38 -1.89 19.22
CA SER A 219 14.02 -3.30 19.20
C SER A 219 13.69 -3.81 17.78
N PRO A 220 13.52 -5.13 17.60
CA PRO A 220 13.03 -5.69 16.33
C PRO A 220 11.63 -5.21 15.91
N SER A 221 10.84 -4.66 16.84
CA SER A 221 9.54 -4.03 16.56
C SER A 221 9.64 -2.53 16.25
N GLY A 222 10.84 -1.95 16.32
CA GLY A 222 11.04 -0.52 16.07
C GLY A 222 10.83 0.37 17.30
N LEU A 223 10.57 -0.20 18.47
CA LEU A 223 10.47 0.58 19.73
C LEU A 223 11.87 1.07 20.14
N PRO A 224 12.00 2.35 20.57
CA PRO A 224 13.26 2.86 21.11
C PRO A 224 13.75 2.02 22.29
N VAL A 225 15.06 1.80 22.37
CA VAL A 225 15.73 1.07 23.46
C VAL A 225 16.48 2.04 24.35
#